data_c58931517eb2c9067aa94502f1274382
#
_entry.id   c58931517eb2c9067aa94502f1274382
#
_cell.length_a   1.000
_cell.length_b   1.000
_cell.length_c   1.000
_cell.angle_alpha   90.00
_cell.angle_beta   90.00
_cell.angle_gamma   90.00
#
_symmetry.space_group_name_H-M   'P 1'
#
loop_
_entity.id
_entity.type
_entity.pdbx_description
1 polymer ?
#
loop_
_entity_poly.entity_id
_entity_poly.type
_entity_poly.pdbx_seq_one_letter_code
_entity_poly.pdbx_strand_id
1 'polypeptide(L)'
;MSKILIKGREGSGKTWLVRDIINDILEEEKINMLAYTNMHEGEVEEFGDMFEGKVSLLITLGEDKKEVILDTFLSEQKKDNHSLEVAIFDGCGYFEGEQREKLIKLLENADKHNQTIILTYQHEEKKPMHDIEKYCDTFIELDRFSHEYIITTVD
;
A
#
# COMPACT_ATOMS: atom_id res chain seq x y z
N MET A 1 2.35 12.66 -3.43
CA MET A 1 2.72 11.46 -2.65
C MET A 1 1.60 10.43 -2.71
N SER A 2 1.46 9.74 -3.82
CA SER A 2 0.36 8.79 -4.00
C SER A 2 0.81 7.34 -4.23
N LYS A 3 2.09 7.12 -4.55
CA LYS A 3 2.60 5.77 -4.81
C LYS A 3 3.85 5.58 -3.96
N ILE A 4 3.67 4.90 -2.82
CA ILE A 4 4.67 4.83 -1.76
C ILE A 4 5.24 3.41 -1.70
N LEU A 5 6.55 3.30 -1.78
CA LEU A 5 7.27 2.05 -1.57
C LEU A 5 8.09 2.13 -0.29
N ILE A 6 7.80 1.24 0.65
CA ILE A 6 8.48 1.15 1.93
C ILE A 6 9.38 -0.08 1.93
N LYS A 7 10.67 0.12 2.09
CA LYS A 7 11.66 -0.95 2.17
C LYS A 7 12.25 -1.05 3.57
N GLY A 8 12.56 -2.26 3.98
CA GLY A 8 13.21 -2.50 5.25
C GLY A 8 13.33 -3.99 5.51
N ARG A 9 14.18 -4.32 6.46
CA ARG A 9 14.33 -5.71 6.91
C ARG A 9 13.12 -6.13 7.74
N GLU A 10 12.95 -7.42 7.92
CA GLU A 10 11.96 -7.96 8.83
C GLU A 10 12.16 -7.34 10.23
N GLY A 11 11.09 -6.91 10.85
CA GLY A 11 11.15 -6.28 12.16
C GLY A 11 11.61 -4.82 12.16
N SER A 12 11.73 -4.18 10.99
CA SER A 12 12.13 -2.77 10.90
C SER A 12 11.02 -1.76 11.18
N GLY A 13 9.78 -2.24 11.35
CA GLY A 13 8.63 -1.36 11.63
C GLY A 13 7.83 -0.92 10.41
N LYS A 14 7.94 -1.63 9.29
CA LYS A 14 7.17 -1.29 8.07
C LYS A 14 5.67 -1.24 8.31
N THR A 15 5.13 -2.23 8.99
CA THR A 15 3.70 -2.31 9.29
C THR A 15 3.25 -1.17 10.19
N TRP A 16 4.03 -0.81 11.20
CA TRP A 16 3.75 0.34 12.07
C TRP A 16 3.76 1.66 11.30
N LEU A 17 4.73 1.82 10.40
CA LEU A 17 4.80 3.03 9.56
C LEU A 17 3.56 3.15 8.65
N VAL A 18 3.10 2.05 8.08
CA VAL A 18 1.87 2.04 7.29
C VAL A 18 0.70 2.58 8.09
N ARG A 19 0.54 2.13 9.33
CA ARG A 19 -0.53 2.58 10.23
C ARG A 19 -0.41 4.07 10.54
N ASP A 20 0.80 4.55 10.79
CA ASP A 20 1.06 5.96 11.05
C ASP A 20 0.71 6.83 9.84
N ILE A 21 1.05 6.38 8.63
CA ILE A 21 0.70 7.08 7.40
C ILE A 21 -0.81 7.21 7.26
N ILE A 22 -1.55 6.14 7.52
CA ILE A 22 -3.03 6.18 7.43
C ILE A 22 -3.62 7.12 8.47
N ASN A 23 -3.11 7.10 9.70
CA ASN A 23 -3.57 8.03 10.74
C ASN A 23 -3.31 9.48 10.35
N ASP A 24 -2.15 9.78 9.77
CA ASP A 24 -1.81 11.12 9.29
C ASP A 24 -2.77 11.57 8.18
N ILE A 25 -3.07 10.70 7.24
CA ILE A 25 -4.05 11.00 6.17
C ILE A 25 -5.41 11.32 6.78
N LEU A 26 -5.88 10.52 7.73
CA LEU A 26 -7.19 10.69 8.37
C LEU A 26 -7.32 11.99 9.16
N GLU A 27 -6.21 12.55 9.64
CA GLU A 27 -6.22 13.86 10.32
C GLU A 27 -6.57 15.00 9.36
N GLU A 28 -6.26 14.84 8.08
CA GLU A 28 -6.42 15.90 7.08
C GLU A 28 -7.58 15.67 6.13
N GLU A 29 -7.95 14.41 5.89
CA GLU A 29 -8.84 14.05 4.80
C GLU A 29 -9.63 12.78 5.13
N LYS A 30 -10.84 12.70 4.60
CA LYS A 30 -11.65 11.49 4.71
C LYS A 30 -11.20 10.45 3.69
N ILE A 31 -11.01 9.22 4.13
CA ILE A 31 -10.74 8.09 3.25
C ILE A 31 -12.08 7.40 2.93
N ASN A 32 -12.44 7.36 1.65
CA ASN A 32 -13.67 6.74 1.20
C ASN A 32 -13.57 5.22 1.18
N MET A 33 -12.44 4.68 0.69
CA MET A 33 -12.19 3.25 0.67
C MET A 33 -10.75 2.99 1.12
N LEU A 34 -10.59 2.11 2.10
CA LEU A 34 -9.29 1.68 2.59
C LEU A 34 -9.20 0.17 2.47
N ALA A 35 -8.25 -0.31 1.68
CA ALA A 35 -8.02 -1.73 1.50
C ALA A 35 -6.63 -2.12 2.01
N TYR A 36 -6.56 -3.22 2.74
CA TYR A 36 -5.33 -3.72 3.33
C TYR A 36 -5.21 -5.23 3.11
N THR A 37 -4.03 -5.67 2.73
CA THR A 37 -3.71 -7.09 2.65
C THR A 37 -2.32 -7.35 3.24
N ASN A 38 -2.15 -8.53 3.85
CA ASN A 38 -0.90 -8.97 4.45
C ASN A 38 -0.86 -10.49 4.43
N MET A 39 0.33 -11.07 4.36
CA MET A 39 0.50 -12.52 4.42
C MET A 39 0.19 -13.09 5.82
N HIS A 40 0.27 -12.26 6.87
CA HIS A 40 -0.02 -12.65 8.24
C HIS A 40 -1.46 -12.29 8.62
N GLU A 41 -2.27 -13.30 8.87
CA GLU A 41 -3.69 -13.13 9.18
C GLU A 41 -3.93 -12.26 10.42
N GLY A 42 -3.07 -12.39 11.44
CA GLY A 42 -3.14 -11.55 12.64
C GLY A 42 -2.98 -10.06 12.35
N GLU A 43 -2.11 -9.71 11.39
CA GLU A 43 -1.93 -8.32 10.97
C GLU A 43 -3.15 -7.79 10.23
N VAL A 44 -3.80 -8.65 9.45
CA VAL A 44 -5.05 -8.29 8.75
C VAL A 44 -6.15 -7.97 9.76
N GLU A 45 -6.30 -8.79 10.80
CA GLU A 45 -7.29 -8.57 11.86
C GLU A 45 -6.99 -7.31 12.66
N GLU A 46 -5.75 -7.08 13.07
CA GLU A 46 -5.36 -5.90 13.84
C GLU A 46 -5.61 -4.61 13.05
N PHE A 47 -5.30 -4.62 11.76
CA PHE A 47 -5.54 -3.47 10.90
C PHE A 47 -7.05 -3.19 10.81
N GLY A 48 -7.85 -4.23 10.61
CA GLY A 48 -9.30 -4.11 10.58
C GLY A 48 -9.86 -3.51 11.84
N ASP A 49 -9.44 -4.01 12.99
CA ASP A 49 -9.88 -3.51 14.30
C ASP A 49 -9.48 -2.05 14.52
N MET A 50 -8.28 -1.68 14.09
CA MET A 50 -7.78 -0.32 14.27
C MET A 50 -8.56 0.72 13.45
N PHE A 51 -8.95 0.40 12.22
CA PHE A 51 -9.55 1.36 11.30
C PHE A 51 -11.04 1.18 11.07
N GLU A 52 -11.68 0.19 11.69
CA GLU A 52 -13.12 0.02 11.62
C GLU A 52 -13.84 1.27 12.12
N GLY A 53 -14.80 1.74 11.34
CA GLY A 53 -15.55 2.94 11.68
C GLY A 53 -14.85 4.27 11.39
N LYS A 54 -13.59 4.24 10.96
CA LYS A 54 -12.81 5.45 10.65
C LYS A 54 -12.82 5.82 9.17
N VAL A 55 -13.27 4.92 8.32
CA VAL A 55 -13.34 5.10 6.86
C VAL A 55 -14.73 4.68 6.38
N SER A 56 -15.12 5.11 5.19
CA SER A 56 -16.46 4.78 4.67
C SER A 56 -16.58 3.31 4.29
N LEU A 57 -15.55 2.73 3.69
CA LEU A 57 -15.48 1.32 3.35
C LEU A 57 -14.11 0.78 3.70
N LEU A 58 -14.07 -0.28 4.51
CA LEU A 58 -12.83 -0.97 4.88
C LEU A 58 -12.83 -2.38 4.29
N ILE A 59 -11.76 -2.73 3.59
CA ILE A 59 -11.55 -4.05 3.01
C ILE A 59 -10.25 -4.61 3.56
N THR A 60 -10.31 -5.72 4.31
CA THR A 60 -9.13 -6.40 4.82
C THR A 60 -9.13 -7.85 4.36
N LEU A 61 -8.08 -8.25 3.65
CA LEU A 61 -7.98 -9.56 3.02
C LEU A 61 -6.59 -10.16 3.22
N GLY A 62 -6.53 -11.49 3.23
CA GLY A 62 -5.25 -12.20 3.19
C GLY A 62 -4.51 -11.98 1.87
N GLU A 63 -3.22 -12.25 1.88
CA GLU A 63 -2.32 -12.05 0.72
C GLU A 63 -2.74 -12.87 -0.50
N ASP A 64 -3.33 -14.04 -0.30
CA ASP A 64 -3.86 -14.89 -1.35
C ASP A 64 -5.00 -14.24 -2.15
N LYS A 65 -5.63 -13.22 -1.58
CA LYS A 65 -6.73 -12.46 -2.21
C LYS A 65 -6.33 -11.05 -2.65
N LYS A 66 -5.04 -10.76 -2.75
CA LYS A 66 -4.57 -9.42 -3.17
C LYS A 66 -5.09 -9.02 -4.54
N GLU A 67 -5.38 -9.98 -5.41
CA GLU A 67 -5.94 -9.69 -6.73
C GLU A 67 -7.34 -9.06 -6.66
N VAL A 68 -8.11 -9.41 -5.64
CA VAL A 68 -9.42 -8.78 -5.39
C VAL A 68 -9.26 -7.28 -5.17
N ILE A 69 -8.24 -6.88 -4.41
CA ILE A 69 -7.94 -5.46 -4.18
C ILE A 69 -7.50 -4.78 -5.48
N LEU A 70 -6.62 -5.42 -6.25
CA LEU A 70 -6.19 -4.90 -7.55
C LEU A 70 -7.39 -4.66 -8.47
N ASP A 71 -8.27 -5.64 -8.61
CA ASP A 71 -9.45 -5.55 -9.46
C ASP A 71 -10.42 -4.48 -8.98
N THR A 72 -10.62 -4.36 -7.68
CA THR A 72 -11.50 -3.35 -7.09
C THR A 72 -11.01 -1.94 -7.40
N PHE A 73 -9.72 -1.68 -7.19
CA PHE A 73 -9.14 -0.35 -7.43
C PHE A 73 -9.06 -0.01 -8.91
N LEU A 74 -8.77 -0.98 -9.77
CA LEU A 74 -8.81 -0.78 -11.22
C LEU A 74 -10.24 -0.48 -11.70
N SER A 75 -11.24 -1.14 -11.12
CA SER A 75 -12.64 -0.86 -11.42
C SER A 75 -13.03 0.56 -11.02
N GLU A 76 -12.55 1.03 -9.86
CA GLU A 76 -12.79 2.40 -9.41
C GLU A 76 -12.17 3.44 -10.34
N GLN A 77 -11.05 3.13 -11.00
CA GLN A 77 -10.43 4.04 -11.98
C GLN A 77 -11.31 4.28 -13.21
N LYS A 78 -12.28 3.42 -13.46
CA LYS A 78 -13.22 3.58 -14.57
C LYS A 78 -14.41 4.46 -14.22
N LYS A 79 -14.56 4.81 -12.96
CA LYS A 79 -15.66 5.66 -12.48
C LYS A 79 -15.22 7.11 -12.44
N ASP A 80 -16.19 8.00 -12.62
CA ASP A 80 -15.96 9.44 -12.48
C ASP A 80 -16.14 9.84 -11.01
N ASN A 81 -15.24 9.33 -10.17
CA ASN A 81 -15.26 9.56 -8.73
C ASN A 81 -13.83 9.98 -8.29
N HIS A 82 -13.76 11.10 -7.56
CA HIS A 82 -12.51 11.67 -7.09
C HIS A 82 -12.34 11.58 -5.56
N SER A 83 -13.14 10.74 -4.89
CA SER A 83 -12.97 10.49 -3.46
C SER A 83 -11.67 9.72 -3.21
N LEU A 84 -10.99 10.03 -2.10
CA LEU A 84 -9.73 9.36 -1.77
C LEU A 84 -9.93 7.89 -1.48
N GLU A 85 -9.14 7.06 -2.15
CA GLU A 85 -9.08 5.62 -1.92
C GLU A 85 -7.64 5.22 -1.67
N VAL A 86 -7.41 4.34 -0.71
CA VAL A 86 -6.07 3.90 -0.32
C VAL A 86 -6.00 2.37 -0.35
N ALA A 87 -5.03 1.83 -1.08
CA ALA A 87 -4.74 0.40 -1.10
C ALA A 87 -3.36 0.13 -0.52
N ILE A 88 -3.27 -0.84 0.38
CA ILE A 88 -2.02 -1.21 1.04
C ILE A 88 -1.74 -2.69 0.80
N PHE A 89 -0.58 -2.96 0.19
CA PHE A 89 -0.05 -4.31 -0.01
C PHE A 89 1.15 -4.48 0.92
N ASP A 90 0.87 -4.92 2.14
CA ASP A 90 1.86 -4.98 3.22
C ASP A 90 2.47 -6.39 3.33
N GLY A 91 3.76 -6.49 3.03
CA GLY A 91 4.48 -7.75 3.12
C GLY A 91 3.96 -8.84 2.19
N CYS A 92 3.38 -8.47 1.05
CA CYS A 92 2.72 -9.42 0.16
C CYS A 92 3.65 -10.15 -0.81
N GLY A 93 4.96 -9.98 -0.70
CA GLY A 93 5.92 -10.62 -1.59
C GLY A 93 5.78 -10.16 -3.03
N TYR A 94 5.74 -11.11 -3.96
CA TYR A 94 5.75 -10.81 -5.37
C TYR A 94 4.39 -10.69 -5.99
N PHE A 95 4.34 -9.78 -6.96
CA PHE A 95 3.28 -9.76 -7.95
C PHE A 95 3.86 -10.40 -9.22
N GLU A 96 3.29 -11.50 -9.66
CA GLU A 96 3.74 -12.23 -10.84
C GLU A 96 2.64 -12.29 -11.91
N GLY A 97 3.06 -12.40 -13.19
CA GLY A 97 2.14 -12.59 -14.31
C GLY A 97 1.07 -11.50 -14.38
N GLU A 98 -0.17 -11.92 -14.45
CA GLU A 98 -1.32 -11.01 -14.59
C GLU A 98 -1.48 -10.05 -13.42
N GLN A 99 -1.19 -10.50 -12.20
CA GLN A 99 -1.23 -9.64 -11.01
C GLN A 99 -0.25 -8.49 -11.13
N ARG A 100 0.95 -8.76 -11.65
CA ARG A 100 1.98 -7.75 -11.85
C ARG A 100 1.54 -6.70 -12.86
N GLU A 101 0.95 -7.13 -13.96
CA GLU A 101 0.41 -6.23 -14.98
C GLU A 101 -0.69 -5.33 -14.41
N LYS A 102 -1.56 -5.89 -13.59
CA LYS A 102 -2.63 -5.14 -12.91
C LYS A 102 -2.05 -4.09 -11.96
N LEU A 103 -1.04 -4.45 -11.19
CA LEU A 103 -0.39 -3.53 -10.27
C LEU A 103 0.25 -2.36 -11.03
N ILE A 104 0.94 -2.63 -12.13
CA ILE A 104 1.54 -1.58 -12.96
C ILE A 104 0.48 -0.63 -13.50
N LYS A 105 -0.61 -1.15 -14.02
CA LYS A 105 -1.73 -0.32 -14.49
C LYS A 105 -2.31 0.54 -13.39
N LEU A 106 -2.47 -0.02 -12.21
CA LEU A 106 -2.97 0.69 -11.04
C LEU A 106 -2.05 1.86 -10.68
N LEU A 107 -0.75 1.61 -10.61
CA LEU A 107 0.25 2.63 -10.27
C LEU A 107 0.33 3.74 -11.33
N GLU A 108 0.27 3.39 -12.60
CA GLU A 108 0.35 4.38 -13.69
C GLU A 108 -0.76 5.42 -13.64
N ASN A 109 -1.93 5.06 -13.16
CA ASN A 109 -3.11 5.90 -13.22
C ASN A 109 -3.65 6.34 -11.84
N ALA A 110 -2.99 5.94 -10.76
CA ALA A 110 -3.45 6.23 -9.40
C ALA A 110 -3.64 7.73 -9.13
N ASP A 111 -2.72 8.56 -9.57
CA ASP A 111 -2.76 10.01 -9.35
C ASP A 111 -3.99 10.66 -9.98
N LYS A 112 -4.39 10.17 -11.16
CA LYS A 112 -5.51 10.72 -11.90
C LYS A 112 -6.86 10.44 -11.24
N HIS A 113 -6.90 9.45 -10.35
CA HIS A 113 -8.14 8.96 -9.74
C HIS A 113 -8.18 9.15 -8.22
N ASN A 114 -7.29 9.97 -7.69
CA ASN A 114 -7.17 10.23 -6.25
C ASN A 114 -7.01 8.93 -5.44
N GLN A 115 -6.15 8.06 -5.93
CA GLN A 115 -5.81 6.80 -5.28
C GLN A 115 -4.38 6.87 -4.74
N THR A 116 -4.20 6.41 -3.50
CA THR A 116 -2.90 6.25 -2.86
C THR A 116 -2.61 4.76 -2.74
N ILE A 117 -1.45 4.33 -3.25
CA ILE A 117 -1.04 2.93 -3.23
C ILE A 117 0.23 2.81 -2.38
N ILE A 118 0.19 1.95 -1.38
CA ILE A 118 1.30 1.72 -0.47
C ILE A 118 1.76 0.27 -0.61
N LEU A 119 3.05 0.09 -0.90
CA LEU A 119 3.69 -1.21 -1.04
C LEU A 119 4.79 -1.32 0.01
N THR A 120 4.88 -2.45 0.70
CA THR A 120 6.01 -2.73 1.57
C THR A 120 6.83 -3.89 1.03
N TYR A 121 8.13 -3.80 1.21
CA TYR A 121 9.10 -4.73 0.62
C TYR A 121 10.21 -5.05 1.61
N GLN A 122 10.62 -6.32 1.70
CA GLN A 122 11.74 -6.73 2.53
C GLN A 122 13.02 -6.79 1.70
N HIS A 123 14.11 -6.27 2.25
CA HIS A 123 15.42 -6.30 1.58
C HIS A 123 15.92 -7.71 1.26
N GLU A 124 15.52 -8.69 2.05
CA GLU A 124 15.93 -10.08 1.90
C GLU A 124 15.22 -10.82 0.77
N GLU A 125 14.22 -10.21 0.15
CA GLU A 125 13.49 -10.83 -0.94
C GLU A 125 14.38 -11.02 -2.16
N LYS A 126 14.36 -12.24 -2.72
CA LYS A 126 15.28 -12.64 -3.80
C LYS A 126 15.02 -12.01 -5.15
N LYS A 127 13.80 -11.51 -5.36
CA LYS A 127 13.45 -10.88 -6.64
C LYS A 127 13.26 -9.39 -6.42
N PRO A 128 14.09 -8.55 -7.01
CA PRO A 128 13.95 -7.11 -6.85
C PRO A 128 12.68 -6.59 -7.55
N MET A 129 12.11 -5.55 -6.95
CA MET A 129 10.92 -4.88 -7.49
C MET A 129 11.31 -3.68 -8.38
N HIS A 130 12.45 -3.76 -9.09
CA HIS A 130 12.97 -2.64 -9.88
C HIS A 130 12.00 -2.10 -10.91
N ASP A 131 11.25 -2.97 -11.57
CA ASP A 131 10.26 -2.57 -12.56
C ASP A 131 9.00 -1.95 -11.95
N ILE A 132 8.72 -2.26 -10.68
CA ILE A 132 7.62 -1.63 -9.93
C ILE A 132 8.09 -0.29 -9.36
N GLU A 133 9.34 -0.23 -8.88
CA GLU A 133 9.91 0.97 -8.26
C GLU A 133 9.81 2.20 -9.16
N LYS A 134 10.00 2.05 -10.46
CA LYS A 134 9.93 3.18 -11.40
C LYS A 134 8.55 3.83 -11.50
N TYR A 135 7.51 3.16 -11.03
CA TYR A 135 6.15 3.71 -11.00
C TYR A 135 5.81 4.37 -9.67
N CYS A 136 6.71 4.31 -8.68
CA CYS A 136 6.50 4.92 -7.37
C CYS A 136 7.08 6.32 -7.32
N ASP A 137 6.45 7.20 -6.56
CA ASP A 137 6.88 8.59 -6.40
C ASP A 137 7.52 8.88 -5.03
N THR A 138 7.35 7.97 -4.08
CA THR A 138 7.88 8.15 -2.72
C THR A 138 8.53 6.84 -2.26
N PHE A 139 9.74 6.95 -1.74
CA PHE A 139 10.50 5.81 -1.25
C PHE A 139 10.89 6.05 0.19
N ILE A 140 10.59 5.09 1.06
CA ILE A 140 10.93 5.14 2.48
C ILE A 140 11.77 3.91 2.81
N GLU A 141 12.96 4.13 3.35
CA GLU A 141 13.80 3.05 3.84
C GLU A 141 13.86 3.09 5.36
N LEU A 142 13.63 1.94 5.99
CA LEU A 142 13.66 1.80 7.43
C LEU A 142 14.94 1.10 7.88
N ASP A 143 15.59 1.67 8.89
CA ASP A 143 16.74 1.09 9.53
C ASP A 143 16.31 0.41 10.83
N ARG A 144 16.51 -0.90 10.90
CA ARG A 144 16.14 -1.73 12.04
C ARG A 144 16.83 -1.31 13.34
N PHE A 145 18.07 -0.80 13.24
CA PHE A 145 18.90 -0.57 14.43
C PHE A 145 18.77 0.84 15.00
N SER A 146 18.53 1.82 14.17
CA SER A 146 18.46 3.23 14.58
C SER A 146 17.05 3.75 14.77
N HIS A 147 16.04 3.00 14.36
CA HIS A 147 14.63 3.46 14.29
C HIS A 147 14.46 4.71 13.40
N GLU A 148 15.44 4.97 12.56
CA GLU A 148 15.41 6.07 11.61
C GLU A 148 14.92 5.57 10.26
N TYR A 149 14.42 6.48 9.45
CA TYR A 149 14.02 6.19 8.09
C TYR A 149 14.37 7.34 7.17
N ILE A 150 14.60 7.01 5.90
CA ILE A 150 14.94 7.97 4.86
C ILE A 150 13.77 8.04 3.89
N ILE A 151 13.26 9.24 3.66
CA ILE A 151 12.16 9.46 2.72
C ILE A 151 12.73 10.14 1.48
N THR A 152 12.51 9.52 0.32
CA THR A 152 12.88 10.09 -0.96
C THR A 152 11.64 10.23 -1.83
N THR A 153 11.41 11.44 -2.34
CA THR A 153 10.28 11.74 -3.21
C THR A 153 10.80 12.08 -4.60
N VAL A 154 10.16 11.53 -5.61
CA VAL A 154 10.47 11.78 -7.02
C VAL A 154 9.37 12.64 -7.62
N ASP A 155 9.76 13.75 -8.18
CA ASP A 155 8.84 14.71 -8.82
C ASP A 155 8.40 14.24 -10.23
#